data_918ef0ee295b75a90d99aa923ceffe34
#
_entry.id   918ef0ee295b75a90d99aa923ceffe34
#
_cell.length_a   1.000
_cell.length_b   1.000
_cell.length_c   1.000
_cell.angle_alpha   90.00
_cell.angle_beta   90.00
_cell.angle_gamma   90.00
#
_symmetry.space_group_name_H-M   'P 1'
#
loop_
_entity.id
_entity.type
_entity.pdbx_description
1 polymer ?
#
loop_
_entity_poly.entity_id
_entity_poly.type
_entity_poly.pdbx_seq_one_letter_code
_entity_poly.pdbx_strand_id
1 'polypeptide(L)'
;MTNNSWKKDFPVSRSEEHKSARRQFFLFLCFSALVAGLFNIFRGVFRKQLTSFPEKELISVDQIKDGYYLFRYPTENDPAILVKLADGTLRAFSQRCTHLLCPVHFKPADDSLYCPCHNGSFDAKDGSVQFGPPPKPLPQYKVKTDNSVVWITGTIH
;
A
#
# COMPACT_ATOMS: atom_id res chain seq x y z
N MET A 1 -12.71 4.35 77.97
CA MET A 1 -13.66 3.67 77.06
C MET A 1 -13.44 4.21 75.65
N THR A 2 -12.66 3.55 74.82
CA THR A 2 -12.40 4.00 73.46
C THR A 2 -13.46 3.41 72.54
N ASN A 3 -14.38 4.29 72.12
CA ASN A 3 -15.45 3.89 71.23
C ASN A 3 -14.87 3.69 69.79
N ASN A 4 -14.68 2.44 69.39
CA ASN A 4 -14.16 2.05 68.08
C ASN A 4 -15.30 1.89 67.05
N SER A 5 -16.34 2.72 67.10
CA SER A 5 -17.52 2.65 66.20
C SER A 5 -17.15 2.79 64.73
N TRP A 6 -16.13 3.57 64.39
CA TRP A 6 -15.66 3.82 63.04
C TRP A 6 -15.16 2.55 62.28
N LYS A 7 -14.77 1.51 63.04
CA LYS A 7 -14.34 0.21 62.41
C LYS A 7 -15.49 -0.55 61.78
N LYS A 8 -16.74 -0.22 62.11
CA LYS A 8 -17.93 -0.81 61.53
C LYS A 8 -18.27 -0.15 60.19
N ASP A 9 -17.89 1.10 60.01
CA ASP A 9 -18.16 1.86 58.80
C ASP A 9 -17.09 1.64 57.71
N PHE A 10 -15.94 1.08 58.09
CA PHE A 10 -14.86 0.76 57.17
C PHE A 10 -14.40 -0.71 57.40
N PRO A 11 -15.17 -1.68 56.90
CA PRO A 11 -14.96 -3.10 57.17
C PRO A 11 -13.76 -3.72 56.43
N VAL A 12 -13.14 -2.96 55.51
CA VAL A 12 -12.04 -3.47 54.69
C VAL A 12 -10.69 -3.26 55.38
N SER A 13 -9.99 -4.33 55.70
CA SER A 13 -8.63 -4.23 56.23
C SER A 13 -7.65 -3.75 55.16
N ARG A 14 -6.63 -2.98 55.58
CA ARG A 14 -5.60 -2.43 54.65
C ARG A 14 -4.92 -3.51 53.84
N SER A 15 -4.86 -4.73 54.37
CA SER A 15 -4.29 -5.91 53.66
C SER A 15 -5.20 -6.46 52.57
N GLU A 16 -6.51 -6.37 52.73
CA GLU A 16 -7.49 -6.79 51.69
C GLU A 16 -7.62 -5.80 50.56
N GLU A 17 -7.56 -4.51 50.89
CA GLU A 17 -7.53 -3.44 49.90
C GLU A 17 -6.30 -3.55 48.94
N HIS A 18 -5.13 -3.84 49.52
CA HIS A 18 -3.91 -4.08 48.73
C HIS A 18 -3.99 -5.33 47.86
N LYS A 19 -4.65 -6.39 48.30
CA LYS A 19 -4.82 -7.64 47.52
C LYS A 19 -5.81 -7.44 46.37
N SER A 20 -6.88 -6.71 46.59
CA SER A 20 -7.87 -6.41 45.56
C SER A 20 -7.30 -5.47 44.46
N ALA A 21 -6.54 -4.45 44.83
CA ALA A 21 -5.88 -3.53 43.91
C ALA A 21 -4.85 -4.26 43.03
N ARG A 22 -4.04 -5.16 43.58
CA ARG A 22 -3.09 -5.98 42.81
C ARG A 22 -3.79 -6.88 41.80
N ARG A 23 -4.86 -7.56 42.23
CA ARG A 23 -5.63 -8.47 41.34
C ARG A 23 -6.26 -7.69 40.19
N GLN A 24 -6.84 -6.53 40.45
CA GLN A 24 -7.42 -5.66 39.42
C GLN A 24 -6.34 -5.18 38.45
N PHE A 25 -5.19 -4.76 38.95
CA PHE A 25 -4.06 -4.32 38.13
C PHE A 25 -3.58 -5.44 37.16
N PHE A 26 -3.42 -6.68 37.64
CA PHE A 26 -3.07 -7.80 36.77
C PHE A 26 -4.15 -8.12 35.74
N LEU A 27 -5.43 -8.05 36.10
CA LEU A 27 -6.53 -8.25 35.17
C LEU A 27 -6.55 -7.18 34.06
N PHE A 28 -6.29 -5.91 34.41
CA PHE A 28 -6.16 -4.84 33.42
C PHE A 28 -4.95 -5.06 32.48
N LEU A 29 -3.81 -5.49 33.00
CA LEU A 29 -2.65 -5.82 32.18
C LEU A 29 -2.94 -6.98 31.21
N CYS A 30 -3.54 -8.06 31.69
CA CYS A 30 -3.89 -9.20 30.84
C CYS A 30 -4.91 -8.80 29.78
N PHE A 31 -5.92 -8.02 30.14
CA PHE A 31 -6.94 -7.53 29.21
C PHE A 31 -6.34 -6.60 28.14
N SER A 32 -5.50 -5.66 28.54
CA SER A 32 -4.83 -4.76 27.60
C SER A 32 -3.90 -5.49 26.64
N ALA A 33 -3.15 -6.50 27.11
CA ALA A 33 -2.30 -7.35 26.27
C ALA A 33 -3.14 -8.16 25.26
N LEU A 34 -4.29 -8.70 25.70
CA LEU A 34 -5.20 -9.45 24.84
C LEU A 34 -5.81 -8.55 23.74
N VAL A 35 -6.27 -7.35 24.11
CA VAL A 35 -6.80 -6.38 23.16
C VAL A 35 -5.72 -5.94 22.16
N ALA A 36 -4.50 -5.68 22.63
CA ALA A 36 -3.38 -5.32 21.75
C ALA A 36 -3.02 -6.48 20.79
N GLY A 37 -3.06 -7.71 21.27
CA GLY A 37 -2.83 -8.92 20.45
C GLY A 37 -3.89 -9.07 19.37
N LEU A 38 -5.16 -8.98 19.71
CA LEU A 38 -6.28 -9.04 18.77
C LEU A 38 -6.22 -7.90 17.74
N PHE A 39 -5.88 -6.69 18.18
CA PHE A 39 -5.70 -5.54 17.29
C PHE A 39 -4.58 -5.76 16.28
N ASN A 40 -3.44 -6.34 16.71
CA ASN A 40 -2.33 -6.65 15.79
C ASN A 40 -2.71 -7.73 14.77
N ILE A 41 -3.45 -8.77 15.20
CA ILE A 41 -3.97 -9.82 14.28
C ILE A 41 -4.93 -9.19 13.27
N PHE A 42 -5.91 -8.41 13.75
CA PHE A 42 -6.87 -7.70 12.90
C PHE A 42 -6.16 -6.78 11.88
N ARG A 43 -5.19 -6.00 12.35
CA ARG A 43 -4.38 -5.13 11.50
C ARG A 43 -3.59 -5.91 10.45
N GLY A 44 -3.05 -7.08 10.80
CA GLY A 44 -2.32 -7.97 9.88
C GLY A 44 -3.23 -8.52 8.77
N VAL A 45 -4.40 -9.02 9.15
CA VAL A 45 -5.41 -9.54 8.21
C VAL A 45 -5.94 -8.44 7.29
N PHE A 46 -6.30 -7.29 7.86
CA PHE A 46 -6.83 -6.15 7.10
C PHE A 46 -5.81 -5.56 6.12
N ARG A 47 -4.53 -5.49 6.53
CA ARG A 47 -3.43 -5.02 5.67
C ARG A 47 -3.22 -5.93 4.47
N LYS A 48 -3.33 -7.25 4.64
CA LYS A 48 -3.19 -8.22 3.55
C LYS A 48 -4.32 -8.08 2.52
N GLN A 49 -5.52 -7.76 2.97
CA GLN A 49 -6.70 -7.60 2.10
C GLN A 49 -6.66 -6.28 1.31
N LEU A 50 -6.10 -5.21 1.90
CA LEU A 50 -5.96 -3.89 1.25
C LEU A 50 -4.86 -3.83 0.18
N THR A 51 -3.90 -4.76 0.20
CA THR A 51 -2.77 -4.80 -0.76
C THR A 51 -2.97 -5.81 -1.89
N SER A 52 -4.03 -6.59 -1.88
CA SER A 52 -4.35 -7.55 -2.94
C SER A 52 -5.21 -6.87 -4.00
N PHE A 53 -4.57 -6.31 -5.02
CA PHE A 53 -5.27 -5.86 -6.21
C PHE A 53 -5.62 -7.06 -7.11
N PRO A 54 -6.81 -7.07 -7.75
CA PRO A 54 -7.22 -8.16 -8.63
C PRO A 54 -6.29 -8.27 -9.85
N GLU A 55 -6.04 -9.48 -10.30
CA GLU A 55 -5.39 -9.69 -11.59
C GLU A 55 -6.29 -9.17 -12.70
N LYS A 56 -5.72 -8.45 -13.65
CA LYS A 56 -6.43 -7.90 -14.80
C LYS A 56 -5.78 -8.35 -16.09
N GLU A 57 -6.56 -9.00 -16.93
CA GLU A 57 -6.21 -9.26 -18.32
C GLU A 57 -6.25 -7.94 -19.11
N LEU A 58 -5.24 -7.69 -19.94
CA LEU A 58 -5.16 -6.47 -20.74
C LEU A 58 -5.39 -6.75 -22.22
N ILE A 59 -4.35 -7.22 -22.90
CA ILE A 59 -4.28 -7.24 -24.36
C ILE A 59 -3.24 -8.28 -24.81
N SER A 60 -3.37 -8.79 -26.02
CA SER A 60 -2.30 -9.60 -26.63
C SER A 60 -1.10 -8.72 -27.02
N VAL A 61 0.10 -9.25 -26.84
CA VAL A 61 1.37 -8.57 -27.19
C VAL A 61 1.40 -8.06 -28.64
N ASP A 62 0.78 -8.82 -29.55
CA ASP A 62 0.74 -8.48 -30.99
C ASP A 62 -0.15 -7.27 -31.30
N GLN A 63 -1.03 -6.92 -30.40
CA GLN A 63 -1.94 -5.77 -30.53
C GLN A 63 -1.33 -4.45 -30.05
N ILE A 64 -0.12 -4.48 -29.46
CA ILE A 64 0.61 -3.28 -29.01
C ILE A 64 1.32 -2.67 -30.23
N LYS A 65 0.59 -1.84 -31.02
CA LYS A 65 1.08 -1.32 -32.30
C LYS A 65 2.08 -0.19 -32.16
N ASP A 66 1.86 0.73 -31.18
CA ASP A 66 2.64 1.97 -31.05
C ASP A 66 3.68 1.88 -29.92
N GLY A 67 4.00 0.66 -29.47
CA GLY A 67 4.92 0.42 -28.35
C GLY A 67 4.30 0.67 -26.96
N TYR A 68 3.04 1.07 -26.89
CA TYR A 68 2.35 1.24 -25.61
C TYR A 68 0.85 0.91 -25.69
N TYR A 69 0.23 0.69 -24.51
CA TYR A 69 -1.20 0.50 -24.36
C TYR A 69 -1.70 1.18 -23.08
N LEU A 70 -2.77 1.97 -23.19
CA LEU A 70 -3.37 2.66 -22.06
C LEU A 70 -4.51 1.82 -21.44
N PHE A 71 -4.54 1.75 -20.13
CA PHE A 71 -5.56 1.00 -19.39
C PHE A 71 -5.90 1.66 -18.06
N ARG A 72 -6.77 1.04 -17.28
CA ARG A 72 -7.16 1.49 -15.95
C ARG A 72 -6.80 0.42 -14.93
N TYR A 73 -6.05 0.79 -13.89
CA TYR A 73 -5.65 -0.12 -12.82
C TYR A 73 -5.03 0.64 -11.64
N PRO A 74 -5.32 0.28 -10.38
CA PRO A 74 -6.16 -0.84 -9.93
C PRO A 74 -7.67 -0.58 -10.02
N THR A 75 -8.09 0.68 -10.16
CA THR A 75 -9.51 1.06 -10.30
C THR A 75 -9.76 1.75 -11.65
N GLU A 76 -11.01 1.91 -12.02
CA GLU A 76 -11.40 2.62 -13.26
C GLU A 76 -11.00 4.11 -13.27
N ASN A 77 -10.68 4.68 -12.09
CA ASN A 77 -10.22 6.06 -11.97
C ASN A 77 -8.68 6.19 -12.05
N ASP A 78 -7.94 5.07 -12.08
CA ASP A 78 -6.48 5.08 -12.05
C ASP A 78 -5.91 4.82 -13.45
N PRO A 79 -5.50 5.88 -14.19
CA PRO A 79 -4.90 5.70 -15.50
C PRO A 79 -3.53 5.03 -15.36
N ALA A 80 -3.29 4.08 -16.24
CA ALA A 80 -2.07 3.29 -16.30
C ALA A 80 -1.61 3.13 -17.75
N ILE A 81 -0.32 2.88 -17.92
CA ILE A 81 0.32 2.69 -19.20
C ILE A 81 1.18 1.42 -19.19
N LEU A 82 0.97 0.54 -20.15
CA LEU A 82 1.84 -0.57 -20.50
C LEU A 82 2.75 -0.09 -21.62
N VAL A 83 4.05 -0.33 -21.52
CA VAL A 83 5.03 0.02 -22.54
C VAL A 83 5.80 -1.23 -22.96
N LYS A 84 6.15 -1.31 -24.25
CA LYS A 84 7.03 -2.29 -24.84
C LYS A 84 8.34 -1.61 -25.18
N LEU A 85 9.40 -1.93 -24.47
CA LEU A 85 10.73 -1.37 -24.66
C LEU A 85 11.36 -1.86 -25.96
N ALA A 86 12.44 -1.21 -26.40
CA ALA A 86 13.17 -1.57 -27.61
C ALA A 86 13.70 -3.02 -27.59
N ASP A 87 14.01 -3.56 -26.41
CA ASP A 87 14.43 -4.96 -26.22
C ASP A 87 13.27 -5.98 -26.21
N GLY A 88 12.02 -5.51 -26.40
CA GLY A 88 10.80 -6.32 -26.34
C GLY A 88 10.25 -6.53 -24.92
N THR A 89 10.92 -6.04 -23.87
CA THR A 89 10.45 -6.17 -22.49
C THR A 89 9.18 -5.34 -22.25
N LEU A 90 8.22 -5.90 -21.52
CA LEU A 90 7.00 -5.21 -21.14
C LEU A 90 7.12 -4.64 -19.73
N ARG A 91 6.72 -3.39 -19.54
CA ARG A 91 6.64 -2.70 -18.25
C ARG A 91 5.31 -1.98 -18.13
N ALA A 92 4.79 -1.88 -16.93
CA ALA A 92 3.54 -1.15 -16.68
C ALA A 92 3.70 -0.18 -15.51
N PHE A 93 3.18 1.03 -15.67
CA PHE A 93 3.29 2.11 -14.70
C PHE A 93 1.96 2.83 -14.52
N SER A 94 1.84 3.54 -13.39
CA SER A 94 0.84 4.59 -13.27
C SER A 94 1.12 5.66 -14.33
N GLN A 95 0.08 6.07 -15.05
CA GLN A 95 0.20 7.17 -16.01
C GLN A 95 0.23 8.55 -15.34
N ARG A 96 0.12 8.62 -14.00
CA ARG A 96 0.13 9.88 -13.23
C ARG A 96 1.54 10.27 -12.84
N CYS A 97 2.02 11.40 -13.36
CA CYS A 97 3.29 12.02 -12.96
C CYS A 97 3.31 12.25 -11.44
N THR A 98 4.41 11.89 -10.79
CA THR A 98 4.55 12.01 -9.33
C THR A 98 4.75 13.45 -8.83
N HIS A 99 4.83 14.44 -9.74
CA HIS A 99 4.84 15.86 -9.40
C HIS A 99 3.41 16.36 -9.11
N LEU A 100 2.58 16.52 -10.14
CA LEU A 100 1.21 17.07 -10.04
C LEU A 100 0.17 16.25 -10.83
N LEU A 101 0.37 14.94 -10.92
CA LEU A 101 -0.57 13.95 -11.48
C LEU A 101 -0.91 14.13 -12.97
N CYS A 102 -0.17 14.98 -13.73
CA CYS A 102 -0.32 15.07 -15.17
C CYS A 102 -0.06 13.70 -15.83
N PRO A 103 -0.75 13.37 -16.93
CA PRO A 103 -0.49 12.13 -17.64
C PRO A 103 0.91 12.11 -18.26
N VAL A 104 1.62 10.99 -18.09
CA VAL A 104 2.89 10.75 -18.77
C VAL A 104 2.63 10.05 -20.12
N HIS A 105 3.54 10.26 -21.07
CA HIS A 105 3.50 9.71 -22.42
C HIS A 105 4.78 8.93 -22.70
N PHE A 106 4.66 7.77 -23.34
CA PHE A 106 5.82 6.97 -23.74
C PHE A 106 6.50 7.56 -24.97
N LYS A 107 7.82 7.63 -24.94
CA LYS A 107 8.67 7.99 -26.06
C LYS A 107 9.53 6.77 -26.44
N PRO A 108 9.16 6.03 -27.50
CA PRO A 108 9.88 4.83 -27.90
C PRO A 108 11.33 5.06 -28.32
N ALA A 109 11.66 6.28 -28.78
CA ALA A 109 13.00 6.60 -29.28
C ALA A 109 14.10 6.53 -28.20
N ASP A 110 13.76 6.77 -26.97
CA ASP A 110 14.69 6.82 -25.82
C ASP A 110 14.22 5.99 -24.62
N ASP A 111 13.23 5.11 -24.81
CA ASP A 111 12.62 4.28 -23.76
C ASP A 111 12.28 5.12 -22.51
N SER A 112 11.68 6.31 -22.70
CA SER A 112 11.33 7.22 -21.61
C SER A 112 9.83 7.47 -21.47
N LEU A 113 9.41 7.82 -20.25
CA LEU A 113 8.07 8.29 -19.92
C LEU A 113 8.13 9.78 -19.62
N TYR A 114 7.59 10.61 -20.53
CA TYR A 114 7.68 12.06 -20.48
C TYR A 114 6.39 12.71 -19.98
N CYS A 115 6.52 13.66 -19.07
CA CYS A 115 5.43 14.49 -18.57
C CYS A 115 5.51 15.90 -19.17
N PRO A 116 4.58 16.32 -20.04
CA PRO A 116 4.67 17.60 -20.73
C PRO A 116 4.39 18.82 -19.85
N CYS A 117 3.70 18.65 -18.72
CA CYS A 117 3.27 19.78 -17.90
C CYS A 117 4.47 20.59 -17.32
N HIS A 118 5.52 19.90 -16.87
CA HIS A 118 6.68 20.55 -16.26
C HIS A 118 7.99 19.87 -16.69
N ASN A 119 7.99 19.27 -17.88
CA ASN A 119 9.18 18.64 -18.46
C ASN A 119 9.82 17.55 -17.56
N GLY A 120 8.99 16.77 -16.86
CA GLY A 120 9.50 15.61 -16.08
C GLY A 120 9.76 14.42 -17.01
N SER A 121 10.81 13.66 -16.75
CA SER A 121 11.13 12.43 -17.47
C SER A 121 11.47 11.29 -16.53
N PHE A 122 11.02 10.10 -16.90
CA PHE A 122 11.24 8.86 -16.15
C PHE A 122 11.77 7.78 -17.10
N ASP A 123 12.64 6.92 -16.58
CA ASP A 123 13.10 5.74 -17.31
C ASP A 123 11.95 4.73 -17.43
N ALA A 124 11.69 4.24 -18.64
CA ALA A 124 10.63 3.26 -18.86
C ALA A 124 11.02 1.83 -18.45
N LYS A 125 12.27 1.58 -18.01
CA LYS A 125 12.72 0.27 -17.51
C LYS A 125 12.28 0.04 -16.07
N ASP A 126 12.38 1.07 -15.20
CA ASP A 126 12.13 0.95 -13.78
C ASP A 126 11.29 2.07 -13.17
N GLY A 127 10.91 3.09 -13.97
CA GLY A 127 10.14 4.25 -13.53
C GLY A 127 10.94 5.30 -12.79
N SER A 128 12.27 5.17 -12.68
CA SER A 128 13.13 6.15 -12.00
C SER A 128 13.09 7.52 -12.66
N VAL A 129 13.24 8.58 -11.84
CA VAL A 129 13.28 9.95 -12.34
C VAL A 129 14.60 10.20 -13.07
N GLN A 130 14.53 10.52 -14.36
CA GLN A 130 15.71 10.90 -15.14
C GLN A 130 15.99 12.39 -15.02
N PHE A 131 14.93 13.21 -15.10
CA PHE A 131 15.09 14.64 -14.91
C PHE A 131 13.74 15.35 -14.64
N GLY A 132 13.82 16.61 -14.14
CA GLY A 132 12.67 17.47 -13.89
C GLY A 132 12.19 17.48 -12.43
N PRO A 133 11.03 18.07 -12.13
CA PRO A 133 10.53 18.26 -10.78
C PRO A 133 9.91 17.04 -10.09
N PRO A 134 9.65 15.87 -10.72
CA PRO A 134 9.07 14.73 -10.02
C PRO A 134 9.93 14.31 -8.81
N PRO A 135 9.35 14.16 -7.59
CA PRO A 135 10.11 13.88 -6.38
C PRO A 135 10.43 12.39 -6.17
N LYS A 136 9.82 11.50 -6.93
CA LYS A 136 9.93 10.03 -6.74
C LYS A 136 9.61 9.28 -8.03
N PRO A 137 10.05 8.02 -8.15
CA PRO A 137 9.74 7.15 -9.28
C PRO A 137 8.24 7.00 -9.55
N LEU A 138 7.88 6.63 -10.78
CA LEU A 138 6.50 6.24 -11.11
C LEU A 138 6.16 4.91 -10.41
N PRO A 139 4.96 4.78 -9.82
CA PRO A 139 4.47 3.50 -9.33
C PRO A 139 4.43 2.48 -10.46
N GLN A 140 5.05 1.33 -10.23
CA GLN A 140 5.16 0.24 -11.20
C GLN A 140 4.21 -0.90 -10.88
N TYR A 141 3.67 -1.54 -11.90
CA TYR A 141 2.82 -2.72 -11.80
C TYR A 141 3.54 -3.98 -12.28
N LYS A 142 3.22 -5.12 -11.65
CA LYS A 142 3.75 -6.42 -12.06
C LYS A 142 3.08 -6.87 -13.34
N VAL A 143 3.88 -7.14 -14.36
CA VAL A 143 3.44 -7.67 -15.66
C VAL A 143 3.76 -9.15 -15.74
N LYS A 144 2.79 -9.96 -16.15
CA LYS A 144 2.94 -11.36 -16.50
C LYS A 144 2.43 -11.56 -17.93
N THR A 145 3.13 -12.36 -18.72
CA THR A 145 2.66 -12.77 -20.05
C THR A 145 2.36 -14.27 -20.03
N ASP A 146 1.16 -14.63 -20.47
CA ASP A 146 0.72 -16.01 -20.60
C ASP A 146 0.03 -16.20 -21.95
N ASN A 147 0.47 -17.15 -22.76
CA ASN A 147 -0.04 -17.42 -24.13
C ASN A 147 -0.17 -16.14 -24.98
N SER A 148 0.85 -15.28 -24.97
CA SER A 148 0.87 -13.97 -25.65
C SER A 148 -0.12 -12.93 -25.11
N VAL A 149 -0.86 -13.22 -24.06
CA VAL A 149 -1.75 -12.28 -23.38
C VAL A 149 -1.02 -11.65 -22.18
N VAL A 150 -1.16 -10.34 -22.04
CA VAL A 150 -0.55 -9.55 -20.96
C VAL A 150 -1.52 -9.43 -19.79
N TRP A 151 -1.00 -9.71 -18.59
CA TRP A 151 -1.73 -9.61 -17.32
C TRP A 151 -1.04 -8.66 -16.37
N ILE A 152 -1.82 -7.91 -15.62
CA ILE A 152 -1.34 -7.15 -14.45
C ILE A 152 -1.72 -7.91 -13.20
N THR A 153 -0.72 -8.21 -12.34
CA THR A 153 -0.90 -9.08 -11.15
C THR A 153 -0.65 -8.38 -9.82
N GLY A 154 -0.50 -7.06 -9.83
CA GLY A 154 -0.29 -6.28 -8.61
C GLY A 154 0.64 -5.09 -8.80
N THR A 155 1.06 -4.48 -7.67
CA THR A 155 2.01 -3.37 -7.63
C THR A 155 3.41 -3.85 -7.22
N ILE A 156 4.44 -3.15 -7.71
CA ILE A 156 5.82 -3.26 -7.23
C ILE A 156 6.03 -2.06 -6.27
N HIS A 157 6.49 -2.36 -5.06
CA HIS A 157 6.82 -1.35 -4.03
C HIS A 157 8.32 -1.14 -3.97
#